data_24b13a9523f9f13b916872bb9e8b4320
#
_entry.id   24b13a9523f9f13b916872bb9e8b4320
#
_cell.length_a   1.000
_cell.length_b   1.000
_cell.length_c   1.000
_cell.angle_alpha   90.00
_cell.angle_beta   90.00
_cell.angle_gamma   90.00
#
_symmetry.space_group_name_H-M   'P 1'
#
loop_
_entity.id
_entity.type
_entity.pdbx_description
1 polymer ?
#
loop_
_entity_poly.entity_id
_entity_poly.type
_entity_poly.pdbx_seq_one_letter_code
_entity_poly.pdbx_strand_id
1 'polypeptide(L)'
;MALSGMAVDAVMDSVSVKTTFKETLMEKGIIFCSFSEAVREHPDLVKKYMGSVVGYRDNFFAALNSAVFSDGSFVYIPKGVRCPMELSTYFRINARNTGQFERTLIVADDDSYVSYLEGCTAPMRDENQLHAAIVEIVVHDRAEVKYSTVQNWYPGDSEGKGGVYNLSLIHISEPTRLR
;
A
#
# COMPACT_ATOMS: atom_id res chain seq x y z
N MET A 1 -14.58 12.96 9.07
CA MET A 1 -15.17 13.58 7.88
C MET A 1 -14.82 12.69 6.71
N ALA A 2 -15.78 11.92 6.19
CA ALA A 2 -15.51 11.11 5.00
C ALA A 2 -15.44 12.07 3.79
N LEU A 3 -14.34 12.01 3.04
CA LEU A 3 -14.25 12.70 1.75
C LEU A 3 -15.26 12.04 0.84
N SER A 4 -16.24 12.80 0.33
CA SER A 4 -17.26 12.26 -0.55
C SER A 4 -16.62 11.73 -1.84
N GLY A 5 -16.85 10.45 -2.14
CA GLY A 5 -16.34 9.81 -3.36
C GLY A 5 -14.95 9.16 -3.24
N MET A 6 -14.39 9.03 -2.04
CA MET A 6 -13.11 8.34 -1.80
C MET A 6 -13.26 7.35 -0.64
N ALA A 7 -12.83 6.11 -0.87
CA ALA A 7 -12.66 5.13 0.20
C ALA A 7 -11.27 5.28 0.81
N VAL A 8 -11.20 5.36 2.13
CA VAL A 8 -9.94 5.60 2.87
C VAL A 8 -9.70 4.50 3.88
N ASP A 9 -8.49 3.96 3.89
CA ASP A 9 -7.93 3.17 4.98
C ASP A 9 -6.87 4.01 5.74
N ALA A 10 -6.84 3.93 7.05
CA ALA A 10 -5.88 4.66 7.88
C ALA A 10 -5.01 3.68 8.66
N VAL A 11 -3.71 3.74 8.42
CA VAL A 11 -2.70 2.91 9.07
C VAL A 11 -1.81 3.78 9.95
N MET A 12 -1.78 3.48 11.24
CA MET A 12 -0.96 4.21 12.22
C MET A 12 0.02 3.23 12.88
N ASP A 13 1.32 3.56 12.82
CA ASP A 13 2.39 2.73 13.38
C ASP A 13 2.30 1.26 12.91
N SER A 14 2.06 1.06 11.62
CA SER A 14 1.91 -0.24 10.96
C SER A 14 0.70 -1.07 11.43
N VAL A 15 -0.37 -0.42 11.90
CA VAL A 15 -1.64 -1.07 12.27
C VAL A 15 -2.80 -0.35 11.59
N SER A 16 -3.62 -1.08 10.83
CA SER A 16 -4.84 -0.51 10.26
C SER A 16 -5.86 -0.18 11.35
N VAL A 17 -6.37 1.04 11.31
CA VAL A 17 -7.33 1.55 12.31
C VAL A 17 -8.75 1.48 11.78
N LYS A 18 -8.98 1.82 10.52
CA LYS A 18 -10.31 1.89 9.93
C LYS A 18 -10.28 1.96 8.40
N THR A 19 -11.08 1.10 7.75
CA THR A 19 -11.40 1.19 6.32
C THR A 19 -12.83 1.70 6.13
N THR A 20 -13.02 2.68 5.25
CA THR A 20 -14.35 3.25 4.92
C THR A 20 -14.91 2.63 3.64
N PHE A 21 -16.25 2.65 3.47
CA PHE A 21 -16.95 2.16 2.28
C PHE A 21 -16.70 0.68 1.91
N LYS A 22 -16.22 -0.11 2.85
CA LYS A 22 -15.87 -1.53 2.62
C LYS A 22 -17.07 -2.31 2.05
N GLU A 23 -18.24 -2.18 2.65
CA GLU A 23 -19.46 -2.90 2.20
C GLU A 23 -19.86 -2.52 0.77
N THR A 24 -19.86 -1.23 0.45
CA THR A 24 -20.17 -0.74 -0.91
C THR A 24 -19.21 -1.27 -1.97
N LEU A 25 -17.94 -1.42 -1.65
CA LEU A 25 -16.94 -2.00 -2.53
C LEU A 25 -17.14 -3.51 -2.68
N MET A 26 -17.45 -4.20 -1.57
CA MET A 26 -17.71 -5.65 -1.57
C MET A 26 -18.93 -6.05 -2.41
N GLU A 27 -19.97 -5.22 -2.51
CA GLU A 27 -21.12 -5.45 -3.40
C GLU A 27 -20.71 -5.58 -4.88
N LYS A 28 -19.55 -4.99 -5.26
CA LYS A 28 -18.96 -5.11 -6.60
C LYS A 28 -17.87 -6.18 -6.66
N GLY A 29 -17.65 -6.94 -5.58
CA GLY A 29 -16.57 -7.90 -5.45
C GLY A 29 -15.17 -7.26 -5.28
N ILE A 30 -15.10 -5.94 -5.08
CA ILE A 30 -13.84 -5.24 -4.82
C ILE A 30 -13.41 -5.49 -3.37
N ILE A 31 -12.17 -5.90 -3.18
CA ILE A 31 -11.57 -6.03 -1.87
C ILE A 31 -10.68 -4.83 -1.62
N PHE A 32 -10.93 -4.12 -0.52
CA PHE A 32 -10.07 -3.06 -0.01
C PHE A 32 -10.03 -3.17 1.51
N CYS A 33 -8.91 -3.60 2.03
CA CYS A 33 -8.74 -3.87 3.46
C CYS A 33 -7.26 -3.80 3.87
N SER A 34 -6.99 -3.94 5.17
CA SER A 34 -5.62 -4.10 5.65
C SER A 34 -5.01 -5.41 5.17
N PHE A 35 -3.68 -5.45 5.12
CA PHE A 35 -2.98 -6.67 4.71
C PHE A 35 -3.20 -7.82 5.70
N SER A 36 -3.23 -7.52 7.00
CA SER A 36 -3.52 -8.51 8.05
C SER A 36 -4.94 -9.07 7.95
N GLU A 37 -5.91 -8.29 7.52
CA GLU A 37 -7.25 -8.76 7.22
C GLU A 37 -7.27 -9.65 5.97
N ALA A 38 -6.58 -9.23 4.90
CA ALA A 38 -6.48 -10.01 3.67
C ALA A 38 -5.88 -11.41 3.89
N VAL A 39 -4.87 -11.52 4.75
CA VAL A 39 -4.26 -12.81 5.12
C VAL A 39 -5.29 -13.76 5.74
N ARG A 40 -6.25 -13.26 6.51
CA ARG A 40 -7.28 -14.08 7.16
C ARG A 40 -8.46 -14.40 6.26
N GLU A 41 -8.93 -13.41 5.51
CA GLU A 41 -10.19 -13.51 4.77
C GLU A 41 -10.00 -13.90 3.30
N HIS A 42 -8.82 -13.61 2.73
CA HIS A 42 -8.48 -13.84 1.33
C HIS A 42 -7.11 -14.52 1.14
N PRO A 43 -6.78 -15.58 1.92
CA PRO A 43 -5.43 -16.16 1.95
C PRO A 43 -4.94 -16.67 0.59
N ASP A 44 -5.83 -17.14 -0.28
CA ASP A 44 -5.45 -17.65 -1.59
C ASP A 44 -4.97 -16.54 -2.54
N LEU A 45 -5.63 -15.38 -2.50
CA LEU A 45 -5.19 -14.22 -3.26
C LEU A 45 -3.83 -13.70 -2.75
N VAL A 46 -3.69 -13.60 -1.44
CA VAL A 46 -2.41 -13.18 -0.83
C VAL A 46 -1.30 -14.13 -1.21
N LYS A 47 -1.48 -15.44 -1.06
CA LYS A 47 -0.48 -16.46 -1.43
C LYS A 47 -0.11 -16.42 -2.92
N LYS A 48 -1.08 -16.13 -3.78
CA LYS A 48 -0.86 -16.06 -5.23
C LYS A 48 -0.02 -14.87 -5.65
N TYR A 49 -0.24 -13.72 -5.04
CA TYR A 49 0.30 -12.45 -5.56
C TYR A 49 1.39 -11.82 -4.69
N MET A 50 1.41 -12.02 -3.37
CA MET A 50 2.42 -11.44 -2.50
C MET A 50 3.83 -11.93 -2.86
N GLY A 51 4.75 -10.99 -3.08
CA GLY A 51 6.13 -11.30 -3.46
C GLY A 51 6.28 -11.80 -4.90
N SER A 52 5.23 -11.71 -5.72
CA SER A 52 5.29 -12.08 -7.14
C SER A 52 5.96 -11.01 -8.00
N VAL A 53 5.97 -9.77 -7.55
CA VAL A 53 6.57 -8.62 -8.24
C VAL A 53 7.84 -8.17 -7.53
N VAL A 54 7.81 -8.03 -6.20
CA VAL A 54 8.98 -7.71 -5.38
C VAL A 54 9.29 -8.89 -4.48
N GLY A 55 10.15 -9.78 -4.94
CA GLY A 55 10.59 -10.95 -4.20
C GLY A 55 11.57 -10.58 -3.07
N TYR A 56 11.59 -11.38 -1.99
CA TYR A 56 12.54 -11.18 -0.88
C TYR A 56 14.03 -11.31 -1.29
N ARG A 57 14.31 -11.81 -2.48
CA ARG A 57 15.67 -11.97 -3.02
C ARG A 57 16.11 -10.81 -3.91
N ASP A 58 15.26 -9.82 -4.18
CA ASP A 58 15.57 -8.71 -5.07
C ASP A 58 16.70 -7.84 -4.54
N ASN A 59 16.65 -7.52 -3.27
CA ASN A 59 17.68 -6.74 -2.59
C ASN A 59 17.53 -6.83 -1.06
N PHE A 60 18.48 -6.25 -0.34
CA PHE A 60 18.48 -6.23 1.12
C PHE A 60 17.21 -5.63 1.74
N PHE A 61 16.70 -4.52 1.18
CA PHE A 61 15.51 -3.85 1.73
C PHE A 61 14.24 -4.65 1.46
N ALA A 62 14.14 -5.33 0.32
CA ALA A 62 13.04 -6.25 0.02
C ALA A 62 13.06 -7.43 0.98
N ALA A 63 14.24 -7.99 1.29
CA ALA A 63 14.40 -9.04 2.28
C ALA A 63 13.99 -8.58 3.68
N LEU A 64 14.47 -7.40 4.11
CA LEU A 64 14.16 -6.84 5.41
C LEU A 64 12.66 -6.56 5.55
N ASN A 65 12.05 -5.86 4.59
CA ASN A 65 10.60 -5.60 4.63
C ASN A 65 9.82 -6.91 4.68
N SER A 66 10.16 -7.90 3.85
CA SER A 66 9.47 -9.21 3.84
C SER A 66 9.55 -9.95 5.17
N ALA A 67 10.61 -9.72 5.96
CA ALA A 67 10.80 -10.36 7.25
C ALA A 67 10.04 -9.67 8.40
N VAL A 68 9.83 -8.35 8.31
CA VAL A 68 9.39 -7.56 9.46
C VAL A 68 8.15 -6.68 9.20
N PHE A 69 7.59 -6.61 7.98
CA PHE A 69 6.37 -5.86 7.78
C PHE A 69 5.24 -6.46 8.61
N SER A 70 4.41 -5.60 9.20
CA SER A 70 3.35 -6.03 10.11
C SER A 70 1.96 -5.81 9.53
N ASP A 71 1.80 -4.80 8.68
CA ASP A 71 0.54 -4.50 8.01
C ASP A 71 0.78 -3.69 6.73
N GLY A 72 -0.29 -3.26 6.10
CA GLY A 72 -0.28 -2.48 4.87
C GLY A 72 -1.65 -2.48 4.22
N SER A 73 -1.70 -2.29 2.91
CA SER A 73 -2.95 -2.22 2.16
C SER A 73 -3.06 -3.35 1.15
N PHE A 74 -4.24 -3.95 1.06
CA PHE A 74 -4.58 -4.95 0.07
C PHE A 74 -5.77 -4.49 -0.77
N VAL A 75 -5.58 -4.50 -2.10
CA VAL A 75 -6.61 -4.15 -3.08
C VAL A 75 -6.71 -5.25 -4.13
N TYR A 76 -7.93 -5.72 -4.37
CA TYR A 76 -8.23 -6.60 -5.51
C TYR A 76 -9.45 -6.07 -6.25
N ILE A 77 -9.29 -5.86 -7.56
CA ILE A 77 -10.37 -5.44 -8.45
C ILE A 77 -10.69 -6.60 -9.38
N PRO A 78 -11.93 -7.14 -9.32
CA PRO A 78 -12.32 -8.27 -10.15
C PRO A 78 -12.37 -7.91 -11.64
N LYS A 79 -12.29 -8.94 -12.47
CA LYS A 79 -12.39 -8.84 -13.93
C LYS A 79 -13.61 -8.02 -14.38
N GLY A 80 -13.36 -7.06 -15.28
CA GLY A 80 -14.39 -6.20 -15.88
C GLY A 80 -14.96 -5.14 -14.97
N VAL A 81 -14.48 -5.02 -13.73
CA VAL A 81 -14.99 -4.06 -12.74
C VAL A 81 -14.20 -2.76 -12.80
N ARG A 82 -14.91 -1.65 -12.96
CA ARG A 82 -14.33 -0.32 -12.76
C ARG A 82 -14.67 0.17 -11.36
N CYS A 83 -13.62 0.43 -10.56
CA CYS A 83 -13.81 0.92 -9.19
C CYS A 83 -14.56 2.26 -9.22
N PRO A 84 -15.70 2.39 -8.51
CA PRO A 84 -16.58 3.55 -8.61
C PRO A 84 -16.05 4.80 -7.90
N MET A 85 -14.99 4.64 -7.11
CA MET A 85 -14.40 5.72 -6.33
C MET A 85 -12.89 5.56 -6.24
N GLU A 86 -12.19 6.63 -5.90
CA GLU A 86 -10.77 6.55 -5.59
C GLU A 86 -10.56 5.83 -4.25
N LEU A 87 -9.58 4.94 -4.21
CA LEU A 87 -9.15 4.30 -2.98
C LEU A 87 -7.93 5.04 -2.43
N SER A 88 -7.85 5.18 -1.13
CA SER A 88 -6.69 5.83 -0.51
C SER A 88 -6.30 5.15 0.78
N THR A 89 -5.00 4.95 0.97
CA THR A 89 -4.44 4.56 2.27
C THR A 89 -3.58 5.69 2.81
N TYR A 90 -3.79 6.00 4.07
CA TYR A 90 -3.02 7.00 4.79
C TYR A 90 -2.16 6.34 5.86
N PHE A 91 -0.84 6.39 5.67
CA PHE A 91 0.16 5.87 6.57
C PHE A 91 0.74 6.96 7.44
N ARG A 92 0.79 6.74 8.75
CA ARG A 92 1.35 7.69 9.69
C ARG A 92 2.22 7.02 10.75
N ILE A 93 3.46 7.45 10.86
CA ILE A 93 4.35 7.10 11.97
C ILE A 93 4.05 8.05 13.13
N ASN A 94 3.64 7.52 14.29
CA ASN A 94 3.43 8.31 15.49
C ASN A 94 4.37 7.93 16.64
N ALA A 95 4.74 6.64 16.74
CA ALA A 95 5.60 6.15 17.81
C ALA A 95 7.02 6.70 17.70
N ARG A 96 7.68 6.84 18.86
CA ARG A 96 9.10 7.27 18.94
C ARG A 96 10.02 6.08 18.78
N ASN A 97 11.21 6.32 18.23
CA ASN A 97 12.27 5.30 18.07
C ASN A 97 11.77 4.02 17.39
N THR A 98 10.89 4.16 16.39
CA THR A 98 10.33 3.04 15.65
C THR A 98 10.56 3.18 14.16
N GLY A 99 10.64 2.03 13.49
CA GLY A 99 10.51 1.93 12.03
C GLY A 99 9.08 1.52 11.67
N GLN A 100 8.56 2.06 10.58
CA GLN A 100 7.34 1.59 9.95
C GLN A 100 7.69 0.77 8.72
N PHE A 101 7.32 -0.49 8.74
CA PHE A 101 7.51 -1.42 7.63
C PHE A 101 6.13 -1.85 7.13
N GLU A 102 5.84 -1.49 5.90
CA GLU A 102 4.53 -1.72 5.32
C GLU A 102 4.63 -2.31 3.92
N ARG A 103 3.55 -2.99 3.50
CA ARG A 103 3.46 -3.58 2.19
C ARG A 103 2.09 -3.34 1.58
N THR A 104 2.05 -2.70 0.41
CA THR A 104 0.84 -2.49 -0.36
C THR A 104 0.83 -3.47 -1.53
N LEU A 105 -0.28 -4.19 -1.71
CA LEU A 105 -0.49 -5.09 -2.85
C LEU A 105 -1.78 -4.69 -3.56
N ILE A 106 -1.65 -4.28 -4.82
CA ILE A 106 -2.77 -3.92 -5.69
C ILE A 106 -2.83 -4.91 -6.84
N VAL A 107 -3.96 -5.59 -6.98
CA VAL A 107 -4.22 -6.53 -8.08
C VAL A 107 -5.42 -6.04 -8.88
N ALA A 108 -5.21 -5.71 -10.13
CA ALA A 108 -6.24 -5.36 -11.09
C ALA A 108 -6.39 -6.50 -12.11
N ASP A 109 -7.51 -7.24 -12.03
CA ASP A 109 -7.80 -8.36 -12.93
C ASP A 109 -8.20 -7.85 -14.33
N ASP A 110 -8.34 -8.74 -15.30
CA ASP A 110 -8.61 -8.39 -16.71
C ASP A 110 -9.72 -7.34 -16.86
N ASP A 111 -9.53 -6.37 -17.75
CA ASP A 111 -10.50 -5.33 -18.10
C ASP A 111 -10.97 -4.46 -16.91
N SER A 112 -10.22 -4.43 -15.82
CA SER A 112 -10.59 -3.68 -14.61
C SER A 112 -9.94 -2.29 -14.54
N TYR A 113 -10.42 -1.45 -13.62
CA TYR A 113 -9.88 -0.11 -13.38
C TYR A 113 -9.88 0.26 -11.90
N VAL A 114 -8.79 0.86 -11.44
CA VAL A 114 -8.71 1.48 -10.11
C VAL A 114 -7.81 2.72 -10.10
N SER A 115 -8.21 3.74 -9.34
CA SER A 115 -7.35 4.85 -8.92
C SER A 115 -7.04 4.70 -7.44
N TYR A 116 -5.75 4.71 -7.10
CA TYR A 116 -5.27 4.53 -5.74
C TYR A 116 -4.29 5.63 -5.35
N LEU A 117 -4.53 6.24 -4.19
CA LEU A 117 -3.69 7.29 -3.62
C LEU A 117 -3.09 6.82 -2.30
N GLU A 118 -1.78 6.85 -2.19
CA GLU A 118 -1.06 6.59 -0.95
C GLU A 118 -0.56 7.89 -0.33
N GLY A 119 -0.88 8.11 0.93
CA GLY A 119 -0.42 9.25 1.71
C GLY A 119 0.46 8.79 2.86
N CYS A 120 1.69 9.30 2.94
CA CYS A 120 2.63 8.93 4.00
C CYS A 120 3.12 10.18 4.73
N THR A 121 3.05 10.16 6.07
CA THR A 121 3.52 11.28 6.89
C THR A 121 4.15 10.83 8.20
N ALA A 122 5.00 11.67 8.76
CA ALA A 122 5.50 11.54 10.13
C ALA A 122 5.52 12.91 10.83
N PRO A 123 5.37 12.97 12.16
CA PRO A 123 5.55 14.20 12.90
C PRO A 123 7.02 14.64 12.89
N MET A 124 7.26 15.93 13.00
CA MET A 124 8.59 16.49 13.22
C MET A 124 9.12 16.10 14.59
N ARG A 125 10.27 15.44 14.63
CA ARG A 125 10.92 14.98 15.87
C ARG A 125 12.43 15.13 15.78
N ASP A 126 13.07 15.30 16.93
CA ASP A 126 14.53 15.31 17.09
C ASP A 126 15.17 13.93 17.01
N GLU A 127 14.37 12.89 16.78
CA GLU A 127 14.79 11.50 16.66
C GLU A 127 14.66 11.03 15.23
N ASN A 128 15.62 10.24 14.76
CA ASN A 128 15.53 9.62 13.45
C ASN A 128 14.42 8.58 13.40
N GLN A 129 13.67 8.57 12.31
CA GLN A 129 12.62 7.59 12.04
C GLN A 129 12.92 6.88 10.72
N LEU A 130 12.48 5.64 10.60
CA LEU A 130 12.60 4.85 9.38
C LEU A 130 11.20 4.55 8.82
N HIS A 131 10.99 4.88 7.57
CA HIS A 131 9.86 4.38 6.78
C HIS A 131 10.38 3.47 5.68
N ALA A 132 9.90 2.24 5.63
CA ALA A 132 10.29 1.28 4.62
C ALA A 132 9.05 0.60 4.04
N ALA A 133 8.68 0.99 2.82
CA ALA A 133 7.50 0.51 2.13
C ALA A 133 7.85 -0.33 0.91
N ILE A 134 7.04 -1.35 0.64
CA ILE A 134 7.00 -2.05 -0.64
C ILE A 134 5.61 -1.92 -1.24
N VAL A 135 5.54 -1.52 -2.50
CA VAL A 135 4.30 -1.49 -3.28
C VAL A 135 4.45 -2.44 -4.47
N GLU A 136 3.60 -3.44 -4.49
CA GLU A 136 3.47 -4.38 -5.61
C GLU A 136 2.17 -4.10 -6.35
N ILE A 137 2.26 -3.87 -7.66
CA ILE A 137 1.10 -3.65 -8.52
C ILE A 137 1.09 -4.72 -9.60
N VAL A 138 0.05 -5.54 -9.60
CA VAL A 138 -0.20 -6.58 -10.60
C VAL A 138 -1.34 -6.11 -11.52
N VAL A 139 -1.02 -5.88 -12.79
CA VAL A 139 -1.97 -5.41 -13.79
C VAL A 139 -2.18 -6.52 -14.82
N HIS A 140 -3.37 -7.08 -14.88
CA HIS A 140 -3.72 -8.12 -15.86
C HIS A 140 -4.14 -7.52 -17.21
N ASP A 141 -4.56 -8.36 -18.14
CA ASP A 141 -4.87 -7.96 -19.53
C ASP A 141 -5.91 -6.85 -19.60
N ARG A 142 -5.57 -5.74 -20.26
CA ARG A 142 -6.41 -4.55 -20.47
C ARG A 142 -6.91 -3.87 -19.19
N ALA A 143 -6.33 -4.23 -18.04
CA ALA A 143 -6.58 -3.50 -16.81
C ALA A 143 -5.83 -2.17 -16.78
N GLU A 144 -6.32 -1.24 -16.00
CA GLU A 144 -5.74 0.09 -15.83
C GLU A 144 -5.63 0.44 -14.34
N VAL A 145 -4.44 0.76 -13.88
CA VAL A 145 -4.18 1.20 -12.51
C VAL A 145 -3.57 2.59 -12.52
N LYS A 146 -4.22 3.54 -11.89
CA LYS A 146 -3.65 4.84 -11.59
C LYS A 146 -3.15 4.82 -10.14
N TYR A 147 -1.84 4.80 -9.96
CA TYR A 147 -1.19 4.89 -8.65
C TYR A 147 -0.59 6.28 -8.45
N SER A 148 -0.87 6.87 -7.30
CA SER A 148 -0.28 8.15 -6.89
C SER A 148 0.18 8.07 -5.45
N THR A 149 1.31 8.71 -5.11
CA THR A 149 1.77 8.83 -3.73
C THR A 149 2.04 10.27 -3.36
N VAL A 150 1.66 10.64 -2.14
CA VAL A 150 1.99 11.92 -1.51
C VAL A 150 2.76 11.64 -0.24
N GLN A 151 4.01 12.07 -0.20
CA GLN A 151 4.90 11.84 0.92
C GLN A 151 5.31 13.18 1.54
N ASN A 152 5.06 13.32 2.84
CA ASN A 152 5.40 14.52 3.60
C ASN A 152 6.27 14.15 4.80
N TRP A 153 7.57 14.18 4.58
CA TRP A 153 8.59 13.78 5.55
C TRP A 153 9.36 14.99 6.07
N TYR A 154 9.63 15.00 7.36
CA TYR A 154 10.55 15.94 7.96
C TYR A 154 12.00 15.53 7.65
N PRO A 155 12.82 16.38 7.04
CA PRO A 155 14.18 16.00 6.64
C PRO A 155 15.21 16.05 7.79
N GLY A 156 14.82 16.49 8.97
CA GLY A 156 15.73 16.83 10.07
C GLY A 156 15.94 18.35 10.19
N ASP A 157 16.63 18.76 11.24
CA ASP A 157 16.98 20.17 11.46
C ASP A 157 18.27 20.57 10.68
N SER A 158 18.67 21.83 10.84
CA SER A 158 19.88 22.38 10.19
C SER A 158 21.20 21.73 10.67
N GLU A 159 21.17 21.01 11.79
CA GLU A 159 22.30 20.27 12.35
C GLU A 159 22.27 18.78 11.95
N GLY A 160 21.26 18.37 11.15
CA GLY A 160 21.06 17.00 10.74
C GLY A 160 20.48 16.09 11.82
N LYS A 161 19.82 16.68 12.83
CA LYS A 161 19.21 15.94 13.92
C LYS A 161 17.75 15.63 13.59
N GLY A 162 17.32 14.41 13.88
CA GLY A 162 15.97 13.94 13.57
C GLY A 162 15.76 13.64 12.08
N GLY A 163 14.51 13.62 11.66
CA GLY A 163 14.14 13.36 10.29
C GLY A 163 13.74 11.93 10.00
N VAL A 164 13.25 11.70 8.77
CA VAL A 164 12.77 10.39 8.31
C VAL A 164 13.66 9.86 7.20
N TYR A 165 14.24 8.68 7.42
CA TYR A 165 14.81 7.89 6.34
C TYR A 165 13.67 7.15 5.63
N ASN A 166 13.42 7.52 4.38
CA ASN A 166 12.36 6.93 3.56
C ASN A 166 12.95 5.99 2.52
N LEU A 167 12.58 4.72 2.60
CA LEU A 167 12.91 3.67 1.65
C LEU A 167 11.61 3.15 1.05
N SER A 168 11.39 3.38 -0.24
CA SER A 168 10.17 2.97 -0.94
C SER A 168 10.52 2.24 -2.23
N LEU A 169 10.05 0.99 -2.34
CA LEU A 169 10.16 0.18 -3.55
C LEU A 169 8.77 0.04 -4.16
N ILE A 170 8.60 0.56 -5.38
CA ILE A 170 7.33 0.51 -6.11
C ILE A 170 7.59 -0.21 -7.42
N HIS A 171 7.03 -1.40 -7.58
CA HIS A 171 7.20 -2.22 -8.78
C HIS A 171 5.85 -2.64 -9.36
N ILE A 172 5.79 -2.66 -10.69
CA ILE A 172 4.59 -2.97 -11.46
C ILE A 172 4.90 -4.18 -12.36
N SER A 173 4.05 -5.19 -12.34
CA SER A 173 4.03 -6.27 -13.30
C SER A 173 2.83 -6.14 -14.23
N GLU A 174 3.10 -6.06 -15.53
CA GLU A 174 2.11 -5.99 -16.61
C GLU A 174 2.32 -7.16 -17.58
N PRO A 175 1.26 -7.64 -18.26
CA PRO A 175 1.42 -8.67 -19.29
C PRO A 175 2.27 -8.13 -20.43
N THR A 176 3.42 -8.75 -20.67
CA THR A 176 4.26 -8.43 -21.82
C THR A 176 3.62 -9.02 -23.06
N ARG A 177 2.98 -8.21 -23.90
CA ARG A 177 2.61 -8.62 -25.25
C ARG A 177 3.84 -8.55 -26.13
N LEU A 178 4.38 -9.70 -26.49
CA LEU A 178 5.28 -9.78 -27.65
C LEU A 178 4.45 -9.40 -28.88
N ARG A 179 4.78 -8.27 -29.49
CA ARG A 179 4.23 -7.84 -30.80
C ARG A 179 5.01 -8.50 -31.92
#